data_e2af96e1ab430219d1ca2b2293818aa8
#
_entry.id   e2af96e1ab430219d1ca2b2293818aa8
#
_cell.length_a   1.000
_cell.length_b   1.000
_cell.length_c   1.000
_cell.angle_alpha   90.00
_cell.angle_beta   90.00
_cell.angle_gamma   90.00
#
_symmetry.space_group_name_H-M   'P 1'
#
loop_
_entity.id
_entity.type
_entity.pdbx_description
1 polymer ?
#
loop_
_entity_poly.entity_id
_entity_poly.type
_entity_poly.pdbx_seq_one_letter_code
_entity_poly.pdbx_strand_id
1 'polypeptide(L)'
;NSPNAVAGNEISRCDTSSAKFQSEEVGNVDVVAEEAELITKIRDLVSLLPANNEDDLSYMDCEDDLNRVCADLEASAADPAITLPMISDSGIFFETKAEYGKDMVTGFIKLNGTTVGAVANRSTLYDEEGNAVEEFNAEISARGCEKAAKFVEFCDAFNIPVLTLTNAAGFKATKCSEKKMAAAAAAL
;
A
#
# COMPACT_ATOMS: atom_id res chain seq x y z
N ASN A 1 16.20 12.35 14.09
CA ASN A 1 16.28 12.11 15.55
C ASN A 1 14.87 11.94 16.10
N SER A 2 14.61 10.83 16.81
CA SER A 2 13.32 10.65 17.46
C SER A 2 13.05 11.70 18.53
N PRO A 3 11.78 12.06 18.81
CA PRO A 3 11.43 12.97 19.89
C PRO A 3 12.02 12.56 21.24
N ASN A 4 12.13 11.27 21.48
CA ASN A 4 12.71 10.74 22.72
C ASN A 4 14.23 10.97 22.82
N ALA A 5 14.96 10.87 21.71
CA ALA A 5 16.39 11.20 21.69
C ALA A 5 16.63 12.69 21.95
N VAL A 6 15.76 13.57 21.44
CA VAL A 6 15.79 15.01 21.70
C VAL A 6 15.46 15.33 23.15
N ALA A 7 14.53 14.60 23.76
CA ALA A 7 14.17 14.76 25.17
C ALA A 7 15.21 14.20 26.16
N GLY A 8 16.30 13.60 25.69
CA GLY A 8 17.35 13.03 26.52
C GLY A 8 16.95 11.75 27.26
N ASN A 9 15.88 11.11 26.86
CA ASN A 9 15.47 9.83 27.42
C ASN A 9 16.45 8.74 27.01
N GLU A 10 16.91 7.94 27.95
CA GLU A 10 17.64 6.69 27.67
C GLU A 10 16.70 5.64 27.07
N ILE A 11 16.31 5.84 25.85
CA ILE A 11 15.80 4.72 25.05
C ILE A 11 17.03 4.04 24.49
N SER A 12 17.09 2.74 24.60
CA SER A 12 18.06 1.94 23.87
C SER A 12 18.20 2.54 22.47
N ARG A 13 19.40 2.93 22.08
CA ARG A 13 19.69 3.66 20.83
C ARG A 13 19.34 2.87 19.57
N CYS A 14 18.81 1.70 19.76
CA CYS A 14 18.24 0.94 18.69
C CYS A 14 17.01 1.69 18.22
N ASP A 15 17.02 2.20 17.17
CA ASP A 15 16.11 1.84 16.11
C ASP A 15 14.83 2.66 16.02
N THR A 16 14.30 3.30 17.06
CA THR A 16 13.05 4.09 16.95
C THR A 16 13.15 5.27 15.98
N SER A 17 14.35 5.65 15.56
CA SER A 17 14.60 6.67 14.52
C SER A 17 15.10 6.08 13.20
N SER A 18 15.27 4.75 13.10
CA SER A 18 15.68 4.12 11.85
C SER A 18 14.53 4.11 10.84
N ALA A 19 14.88 4.17 9.55
CA ALA A 19 13.93 4.03 8.47
C ALA A 19 13.16 2.70 8.60
N LYS A 20 13.87 1.63 8.93
CA LYS A 20 13.30 0.29 9.13
C LYS A 20 12.22 0.30 10.21
N PHE A 21 12.51 0.82 11.42
CA PHE A 21 11.53 0.86 12.50
C PHE A 21 10.31 1.70 12.12
N GLN A 22 10.52 2.84 11.47
CA GLN A 22 9.43 3.75 11.08
C GLN A 22 8.57 3.18 9.93
N SER A 23 9.16 2.39 9.04
CA SER A 23 8.41 1.74 7.96
C SER A 23 7.71 0.46 8.41
N GLU A 24 8.39 -0.45 9.13
CA GLU A 24 7.86 -1.78 9.44
C GLU A 24 6.95 -1.80 10.68
N GLU A 25 7.30 -1.03 11.74
CA GLU A 25 6.60 -1.11 13.01
C GLU A 25 5.60 0.02 13.24
N VAL A 26 5.91 1.22 12.76
CA VAL A 26 5.08 2.42 12.99
C VAL A 26 4.17 2.73 11.81
N GLY A 27 4.59 2.43 10.58
CA GLY A 27 3.82 2.73 9.38
C GLY A 27 3.70 4.23 9.06
N ASN A 28 4.69 5.03 9.49
CA ASN A 28 4.73 6.48 9.23
C ASN A 28 5.39 6.83 7.89
N VAL A 29 6.07 5.88 7.27
CA VAL A 29 6.87 6.08 6.05
C VAL A 29 6.25 5.27 4.93
N ASP A 30 5.98 5.91 3.81
CA ASP A 30 5.36 5.25 2.66
C ASP A 30 6.37 4.49 1.80
N VAL A 31 7.59 5.03 1.65
CA VAL A 31 8.66 4.44 0.84
C VAL A 31 10.00 4.59 1.54
N VAL A 32 10.78 3.54 1.55
CA VAL A 32 12.20 3.54 1.94
C VAL A 32 13.02 3.07 0.75
N ALA A 33 13.99 3.87 0.34
CA ALA A 33 14.86 3.56 -0.79
C ALA A 33 16.21 4.28 -0.63
N GLU A 34 17.20 3.89 -1.41
CA GLU A 34 18.46 4.62 -1.54
C GLU A 34 18.23 5.99 -2.22
N GLU A 35 19.13 6.96 -1.97
CA GLU A 35 18.93 8.36 -2.39
C GLU A 35 18.60 8.52 -3.89
N ALA A 36 19.32 7.81 -4.75
CA ALA A 36 19.09 7.90 -6.20
C ALA A 36 17.72 7.32 -6.62
N GLU A 37 17.33 6.22 -6.02
CA GLU A 37 16.04 5.58 -6.26
C GLU A 37 14.89 6.42 -5.68
N LEU A 38 15.08 7.00 -4.49
CA LEU A 38 14.08 7.82 -3.82
C LEU A 38 13.62 8.99 -4.71
N ILE A 39 14.55 9.65 -5.41
CA ILE A 39 14.22 10.75 -6.33
C ILE A 39 13.31 10.26 -7.46
N THR A 40 13.56 9.06 -8.00
CA THR A 40 12.71 8.45 -9.01
C THR A 40 11.32 8.14 -8.44
N LYS A 41 11.25 7.52 -7.28
CA LYS A 41 9.99 7.22 -6.58
C LYS A 41 9.16 8.48 -6.29
N ILE A 42 9.81 9.59 -5.91
CA ILE A 42 9.12 10.87 -5.70
C ILE A 42 8.53 11.39 -7.01
N ARG A 43 9.26 11.32 -8.12
CA ARG A 43 8.77 11.73 -9.43
C ARG A 43 7.59 10.88 -9.89
N ASP A 44 7.68 9.57 -9.69
CA ASP A 44 6.61 8.63 -10.02
C ASP A 44 5.34 8.97 -9.23
N LEU A 45 5.47 9.17 -7.91
CA LEU A 45 4.34 9.56 -7.07
C LEU A 45 3.72 10.89 -7.50
N VAL A 46 4.53 11.91 -7.74
CA VAL A 46 4.05 13.24 -8.19
C VAL A 46 3.32 13.15 -9.53
N SER A 47 3.75 12.26 -10.44
CA SER A 47 3.08 12.05 -11.73
C SER A 47 1.73 11.34 -11.61
N LEU A 48 1.50 10.64 -10.50
CA LEU A 48 0.26 9.92 -10.23
C LEU A 48 -0.78 10.78 -9.50
N LEU A 49 -0.35 11.82 -8.79
CA LEU A 49 -1.25 12.65 -7.98
C LEU A 49 -1.72 13.89 -8.76
N PRO A 50 -2.95 14.37 -8.52
CA PRO A 50 -3.37 15.68 -8.99
C PRO A 50 -2.52 16.79 -8.34
N ALA A 51 -2.45 17.97 -8.95
CA ALA A 51 -1.65 19.09 -8.44
C ALA A 51 -2.16 19.61 -7.07
N ASN A 52 -3.46 19.50 -6.84
CA ASN A 52 -4.12 19.81 -5.58
C ASN A 52 -5.49 19.11 -5.52
N ASN A 53 -6.22 19.26 -4.43
CA ASN A 53 -7.51 18.61 -4.20
C ASN A 53 -8.71 19.28 -4.93
N GLU A 54 -8.50 20.37 -5.62
CA GLU A 54 -9.52 21.07 -6.42
C GLU A 54 -9.33 20.84 -7.92
N ASP A 55 -8.17 20.26 -8.32
CA ASP A 55 -7.89 19.93 -9.72
C ASP A 55 -8.57 18.63 -10.12
N ASP A 56 -8.78 18.49 -11.43
CA ASP A 56 -9.18 17.24 -12.04
C ASP A 56 -8.14 16.15 -11.75
N LEU A 57 -8.60 14.91 -11.77
CA LEU A 57 -7.74 13.74 -11.59
C LEU A 57 -6.55 13.79 -12.54
N SER A 58 -5.37 13.41 -12.04
CA SER A 58 -4.18 13.27 -12.85
C SER A 58 -4.45 12.32 -14.04
N TYR A 59 -4.45 12.88 -15.24
CA TYR A 59 -4.69 12.15 -16.48
C TYR A 59 -3.41 12.09 -17.31
N MET A 60 -3.18 10.91 -17.88
CA MET A 60 -2.13 10.70 -18.90
C MET A 60 -2.77 10.02 -20.10
N ASP A 61 -2.29 10.33 -21.31
CA ASP A 61 -2.73 9.61 -22.51
C ASP A 61 -2.48 8.11 -22.32
N CYS A 62 -3.54 7.31 -22.51
CA CYS A 62 -3.46 5.86 -22.38
C CYS A 62 -3.21 5.26 -23.77
N GLU A 63 -2.04 4.64 -23.94
CA GLU A 63 -1.68 3.88 -25.14
C GLU A 63 -1.95 2.37 -24.98
N ASP A 64 -2.44 1.94 -23.80
CA ASP A 64 -2.72 0.54 -23.51
C ASP A 64 -4.02 0.06 -24.20
N ASP A 65 -4.05 -1.20 -24.63
CA ASP A 65 -5.27 -1.81 -25.16
C ASP A 65 -6.23 -2.14 -24.01
N LEU A 66 -7.27 -1.33 -23.86
CA LEU A 66 -8.29 -1.51 -22.82
C LEU A 66 -9.07 -2.84 -22.93
N ASN A 67 -8.95 -3.55 -24.06
CA ASN A 67 -9.56 -4.86 -24.27
C ASN A 67 -8.54 -6.01 -24.16
N ARG A 68 -7.31 -5.74 -23.73
CA ARG A 68 -6.30 -6.78 -23.55
C ARG A 68 -6.75 -7.80 -22.50
N VAL A 69 -6.46 -9.05 -22.74
CA VAL A 69 -6.73 -10.13 -21.79
C VAL A 69 -5.60 -10.18 -20.77
N CYS A 70 -5.93 -10.08 -19.50
CA CYS A 70 -4.98 -10.31 -18.41
C CYS A 70 -4.90 -11.82 -18.17
N ALA A 71 -3.95 -12.49 -18.84
CA ALA A 71 -3.69 -13.91 -18.58
C ALA A 71 -3.14 -14.08 -17.16
N ASP A 72 -3.41 -15.23 -16.56
CA ASP A 72 -2.89 -15.63 -15.25
C ASP A 72 -3.32 -14.75 -14.05
N LEU A 73 -4.34 -13.90 -14.23
CA LEU A 73 -4.85 -13.04 -13.16
C LEU A 73 -5.30 -13.85 -11.92
N GLU A 74 -5.92 -15.01 -12.15
CA GLU A 74 -6.32 -15.91 -11.06
C GLU A 74 -5.12 -16.47 -10.30
N ALA A 75 -4.04 -16.81 -10.99
CA ALA A 75 -2.82 -17.33 -10.38
C ALA A 75 -2.11 -16.27 -9.51
N SER A 76 -2.23 -15.00 -9.86
CA SER A 76 -1.61 -13.87 -9.12
C SER A 76 -2.49 -13.33 -7.99
N ALA A 77 -3.74 -13.77 -7.87
CA ALA A 77 -4.72 -13.21 -6.92
C ALA A 77 -4.33 -13.33 -5.43
N ALA A 78 -3.37 -14.19 -5.11
CA ALA A 78 -2.84 -14.33 -3.76
C ALA A 78 -1.99 -13.13 -3.32
N ASP A 79 -1.33 -12.46 -4.27
CA ASP A 79 -0.54 -11.24 -4.03
C ASP A 79 -0.99 -10.09 -4.94
N PRO A 80 -1.75 -9.14 -4.41
CA PRO A 80 -2.20 -7.97 -5.17
C PRO A 80 -1.07 -7.08 -5.70
N ALA A 81 0.13 -7.14 -5.13
CA ALA A 81 1.27 -6.40 -5.67
C ALA A 81 1.72 -6.95 -7.04
N ILE A 82 1.36 -8.21 -7.34
CA ILE A 82 1.55 -8.80 -8.67
C ILE A 82 0.31 -8.54 -9.55
N THR A 83 -0.89 -8.66 -8.99
CA THR A 83 -2.14 -8.51 -9.73
C THR A 83 -2.40 -7.08 -10.21
N LEU A 84 -2.14 -6.08 -9.36
CA LEU A 84 -2.42 -4.68 -9.66
C LEU A 84 -1.66 -4.14 -10.88
N PRO A 85 -0.34 -4.38 -11.04
CA PRO A 85 0.36 -4.04 -12.27
C PRO A 85 -0.23 -4.68 -13.53
N MET A 86 -0.75 -5.92 -13.42
CA MET A 86 -1.32 -6.64 -14.57
C MET A 86 -2.59 -5.98 -15.12
N ILE A 87 -3.38 -5.35 -14.26
CA ILE A 87 -4.62 -4.66 -14.66
C ILE A 87 -4.42 -3.17 -14.94
N SER A 88 -3.29 -2.61 -14.51
CA SER A 88 -2.97 -1.20 -14.69
C SER A 88 -2.44 -0.89 -16.09
N ASP A 89 -2.67 0.32 -16.57
CA ASP A 89 -2.12 0.83 -17.83
C ASP A 89 -0.60 0.73 -17.80
N SER A 90 -0.02 0.07 -18.82
CA SER A 90 1.43 -0.11 -18.96
C SER A 90 2.14 -0.69 -17.73
N GLY A 91 1.41 -1.38 -16.87
CA GLY A 91 1.96 -1.97 -15.64
C GLY A 91 2.31 -0.97 -14.54
N ILE A 92 1.79 0.24 -14.60
CA ILE A 92 2.06 1.29 -13.61
C ILE A 92 1.45 0.90 -12.25
N PHE A 93 2.30 0.72 -11.26
CA PHE A 93 1.87 0.49 -9.88
C PHE A 93 2.85 1.14 -8.91
N PHE A 94 2.33 1.92 -7.98
CA PHE A 94 3.10 2.54 -6.91
C PHE A 94 2.54 2.08 -5.57
N GLU A 95 3.20 1.08 -4.94
CA GLU A 95 2.81 0.59 -3.63
C GLU A 95 3.22 1.57 -2.53
N THR A 96 2.30 1.86 -1.60
CA THR A 96 2.55 2.65 -0.40
C THR A 96 2.65 1.75 0.82
N LYS A 97 3.57 2.07 1.75
CA LYS A 97 3.74 1.32 3.02
C LYS A 97 3.89 -0.19 2.83
N ALA A 98 4.68 -0.61 1.82
CA ALA A 98 4.88 -2.03 1.50
C ALA A 98 5.34 -2.86 2.71
N GLU A 99 6.13 -2.26 3.62
CA GLU A 99 6.67 -2.94 4.80
C GLU A 99 5.73 -2.97 6.01
N TYR A 100 4.65 -2.15 6.02
CA TYR A 100 3.70 -2.09 7.12
C TYR A 100 2.38 -2.77 6.76
N GLY A 101 1.83 -3.59 7.69
CA GLY A 101 0.57 -4.27 7.46
C GLY A 101 0.57 -5.04 6.14
N LYS A 102 1.53 -5.96 5.97
CA LYS A 102 1.81 -6.66 4.71
C LYS A 102 0.65 -7.52 4.19
N ASP A 103 -0.29 -7.85 5.06
CA ASP A 103 -1.56 -8.49 4.73
C ASP A 103 -2.52 -7.58 3.93
N MET A 104 -2.19 -6.30 3.82
CA MET A 104 -2.92 -5.31 3.04
C MET A 104 -1.99 -4.57 2.08
N VAL A 105 -2.36 -4.53 0.82
CA VAL A 105 -1.68 -3.76 -0.24
C VAL A 105 -2.45 -2.47 -0.47
N THR A 106 -1.75 -1.35 -0.48
CA THR A 106 -2.30 -0.04 -0.84
C THR A 106 -1.36 0.64 -1.83
N GLY A 107 -1.91 1.33 -2.81
CA GLY A 107 -1.08 2.01 -3.81
C GLY A 107 -1.90 2.64 -4.91
N PHE A 108 -1.22 3.20 -5.89
CA PHE A 108 -1.82 3.87 -7.03
C PHE A 108 -1.57 3.09 -8.31
N ILE A 109 -2.60 2.96 -9.11
CA ILE A 109 -2.59 2.40 -10.47
C ILE A 109 -3.14 3.43 -11.45
N LYS A 110 -3.01 3.14 -12.75
CA LYS A 110 -3.67 3.90 -13.81
C LYS A 110 -4.68 3.00 -14.54
N LEU A 111 -5.88 3.53 -14.77
CA LEU A 111 -6.90 2.90 -15.58
C LEU A 111 -7.42 3.88 -16.61
N ASN A 112 -7.21 3.61 -17.88
CA ASN A 112 -7.53 4.52 -18.98
C ASN A 112 -6.96 5.93 -18.77
N GLY A 113 -5.71 6.02 -18.39
CA GLY A 113 -5.00 7.27 -18.14
C GLY A 113 -5.32 7.96 -16.81
N THR A 114 -6.33 7.52 -16.09
CA THR A 114 -6.77 8.13 -14.81
C THR A 114 -6.14 7.40 -13.63
N THR A 115 -5.67 8.17 -12.63
CA THR A 115 -5.16 7.59 -11.38
C THR A 115 -6.29 7.03 -10.53
N VAL A 116 -6.09 5.82 -10.04
CA VAL A 116 -7.00 5.11 -9.15
C VAL A 116 -6.22 4.60 -7.94
N GLY A 117 -6.72 4.86 -6.74
CA GLY A 117 -6.21 4.23 -5.54
C GLY A 117 -6.64 2.77 -5.51
N ALA A 118 -5.75 1.88 -5.10
CA ALA A 118 -6.04 0.46 -4.96
C ALA A 118 -5.83 0.01 -3.51
N VAL A 119 -6.82 -0.72 -2.99
CA VAL A 119 -6.78 -1.37 -1.68
C VAL A 119 -7.11 -2.83 -1.87
N ALA A 120 -6.21 -3.72 -1.48
CA ALA A 120 -6.39 -5.15 -1.66
C ALA A 120 -5.79 -5.96 -0.52
N ASN A 121 -6.49 -6.97 -0.03
CA ASN A 121 -5.90 -7.88 0.95
C ASN A 121 -5.01 -8.93 0.27
N ARG A 122 -3.90 -9.24 0.92
CA ARG A 122 -2.91 -10.22 0.49
C ARG A 122 -3.07 -11.51 1.29
N SER A 123 -3.08 -12.64 0.63
CA SER A 123 -3.06 -13.95 1.28
C SER A 123 -1.66 -14.56 1.36
N THR A 124 -0.81 -14.27 0.39
CA THR A 124 0.56 -14.76 0.33
C THR A 124 1.46 -13.68 -0.25
N LEU A 125 2.60 -13.44 0.38
CA LEU A 125 3.66 -12.59 -0.14
C LEU A 125 4.67 -13.45 -0.90
N TYR A 126 4.97 -13.08 -2.14
CA TYR A 126 5.97 -13.73 -2.97
C TYR A 126 7.22 -12.86 -3.13
N ASP A 127 8.37 -13.50 -3.27
CA ASP A 127 9.62 -12.85 -3.68
C ASP A 127 9.70 -12.68 -5.22
N GLU A 128 10.78 -12.05 -5.69
CA GLU A 128 11.03 -11.83 -7.12
C GLU A 128 11.21 -13.15 -7.91
N GLU A 129 11.53 -14.25 -7.22
CA GLU A 129 11.70 -15.59 -7.80
C GLU A 129 10.39 -16.40 -7.81
N GLY A 130 9.32 -15.84 -7.22
CA GLY A 130 8.01 -16.47 -7.14
C GLY A 130 7.86 -17.47 -5.99
N ASN A 131 8.76 -17.46 -5.01
CA ASN A 131 8.63 -18.30 -3.83
C ASN A 131 7.76 -17.58 -2.77
N ALA A 132 6.92 -18.34 -2.06
CA ALA A 132 6.15 -17.82 -0.94
C ALA A 132 7.08 -17.49 0.23
N VAL A 133 7.10 -16.22 0.64
CA VAL A 133 7.92 -15.71 1.76
C VAL A 133 7.11 -15.67 3.05
N GLU A 134 5.85 -15.24 2.97
CA GLU A 134 4.97 -15.11 4.14
C GLU A 134 3.52 -15.42 3.75
N GLU A 135 2.81 -16.15 4.62
CA GLU A 135 1.39 -16.47 4.44
C GLU A 135 0.53 -15.76 5.48
N PHE A 136 -0.56 -15.14 5.04
CA PHE A 136 -1.51 -14.40 5.86
C PHE A 136 -2.86 -15.11 6.01
N ASN A 137 -3.02 -16.30 5.42
CA ASN A 137 -4.25 -17.11 5.43
C ASN A 137 -5.52 -16.34 4.96
N ALA A 138 -5.36 -15.35 4.14
CA ALA A 138 -6.41 -14.40 3.76
C ALA A 138 -7.10 -13.72 4.97
N GLU A 139 -6.40 -13.58 6.10
CA GLU A 139 -6.89 -12.89 7.29
C GLU A 139 -6.41 -11.42 7.28
N ILE A 140 -7.34 -10.51 7.61
CA ILE A 140 -7.05 -9.07 7.69
C ILE A 140 -6.64 -8.71 9.12
N SER A 141 -5.49 -8.09 9.29
CA SER A 141 -5.00 -7.60 10.58
C SER A 141 -5.49 -6.18 10.89
N ALA A 142 -5.44 -5.79 12.17
CA ALA A 142 -5.73 -4.42 12.58
C ALA A 142 -4.76 -3.40 11.93
N ARG A 143 -3.48 -3.78 11.72
CA ARG A 143 -2.51 -2.94 11.01
C ARG A 143 -2.88 -2.77 9.53
N GLY A 144 -3.36 -3.85 8.89
CA GLY A 144 -3.87 -3.80 7.51
C GLY A 144 -5.07 -2.87 7.37
N CYS A 145 -6.05 -2.94 8.30
CA CYS A 145 -7.18 -2.01 8.34
C CYS A 145 -6.74 -0.56 8.55
N GLU A 146 -5.85 -0.29 9.51
CA GLU A 146 -5.32 1.06 9.77
C GLU A 146 -4.59 1.63 8.53
N LYS A 147 -3.83 0.80 7.83
CA LYS A 147 -3.16 1.17 6.59
C LYS A 147 -4.16 1.53 5.50
N ALA A 148 -5.15 0.67 5.29
CA ALA A 148 -6.20 0.89 4.29
C ALA A 148 -7.02 2.15 4.59
N ALA A 149 -7.46 2.35 5.84
CA ALA A 149 -8.22 3.52 6.26
C ALA A 149 -7.49 4.83 5.95
N LYS A 150 -6.22 4.94 6.36
CA LYS A 150 -5.41 6.14 6.07
C LYS A 150 -5.20 6.38 4.58
N PHE A 151 -5.09 5.32 3.80
CA PHE A 151 -4.95 5.43 2.34
C PHE A 151 -6.25 5.88 1.69
N VAL A 152 -7.40 5.37 2.12
CA VAL A 152 -8.72 5.79 1.64
C VAL A 152 -8.99 7.26 2.02
N GLU A 153 -8.69 7.68 3.25
CA GLU A 153 -8.77 9.08 3.69
C GLU A 153 -7.92 10.01 2.79
N PHE A 154 -6.72 9.56 2.42
CA PHE A 154 -5.88 10.32 1.48
C PHE A 154 -6.52 10.42 0.10
N CYS A 155 -7.02 9.30 -0.44
CA CYS A 155 -7.71 9.28 -1.73
C CYS A 155 -8.96 10.18 -1.73
N ASP A 156 -9.74 10.15 -0.66
CA ASP A 156 -10.91 11.03 -0.48
C ASP A 156 -10.51 12.51 -0.49
N ALA A 157 -9.45 12.87 0.23
CA ALA A 157 -8.95 14.25 0.28
C ALA A 157 -8.54 14.82 -1.09
N PHE A 158 -8.14 13.95 -2.04
CA PHE A 158 -7.75 14.32 -3.39
C PHE A 158 -8.77 13.91 -4.47
N ASN A 159 -9.96 13.46 -4.09
CA ASN A 159 -11.00 12.96 -4.98
C ASN A 159 -10.53 11.82 -5.92
N ILE A 160 -9.59 11.00 -5.47
CA ILE A 160 -9.08 9.85 -6.21
C ILE A 160 -10.03 8.67 -6.00
N PRO A 161 -10.61 8.08 -7.07
CA PRO A 161 -11.47 6.91 -6.93
C PRO A 161 -10.67 5.71 -6.38
N VAL A 162 -11.33 4.84 -5.62
CA VAL A 162 -10.69 3.69 -4.99
C VAL A 162 -11.25 2.39 -5.56
N LEU A 163 -10.35 1.54 -6.04
CA LEU A 163 -10.61 0.15 -6.39
C LEU A 163 -10.30 -0.75 -5.21
N THR A 164 -11.27 -1.54 -4.77
CA THR A 164 -11.06 -2.53 -3.70
C THR A 164 -11.12 -3.94 -4.27
N LEU A 165 -10.05 -4.72 -4.04
CA LEU A 165 -9.99 -6.14 -4.36
C LEU A 165 -10.00 -6.95 -3.06
N THR A 166 -11.03 -7.76 -2.85
CA THR A 166 -11.22 -8.49 -1.60
C THR A 166 -11.21 -9.99 -1.83
N ASN A 167 -10.28 -10.66 -1.15
CA ASN A 167 -10.22 -12.11 -1.03
C ASN A 167 -9.90 -12.47 0.42
N ALA A 168 -10.82 -12.15 1.34
CA ALA A 168 -10.61 -12.28 2.77
C ALA A 168 -11.43 -13.42 3.36
N ALA A 169 -10.80 -14.28 4.16
CA ALA A 169 -11.45 -15.32 4.95
C ALA A 169 -12.07 -14.76 6.23
N GLY A 170 -11.53 -13.65 6.75
CA GLY A 170 -12.00 -13.01 7.98
C GLY A 170 -10.94 -12.10 8.60
N PHE A 171 -11.18 -11.71 9.84
CA PHE A 171 -10.22 -10.92 10.62
C PHE A 171 -9.28 -11.81 11.43
N LYS A 172 -8.03 -11.37 11.58
CA LYS A 172 -7.02 -12.08 12.36
C LYS A 172 -7.37 -12.12 13.85
N ALA A 173 -7.71 -13.30 14.35
CA ALA A 173 -8.15 -13.51 15.74
C ALA A 173 -6.96 -13.68 16.69
N THR A 174 -6.33 -12.59 17.13
CA THR A 174 -5.30 -12.57 18.18
C THR A 174 -5.68 -11.58 19.28
N LYS A 175 -5.16 -11.78 20.50
CA LYS A 175 -5.40 -10.85 21.62
C LYS A 175 -5.02 -9.40 21.32
N CYS A 176 -3.98 -9.19 20.51
CA CYS A 176 -3.54 -7.86 20.09
C CYS A 176 -4.45 -7.29 18.99
N SER A 177 -4.89 -8.15 18.08
CA SER A 177 -5.79 -7.79 16.99
C SER A 177 -7.16 -7.40 17.53
N GLU A 178 -7.74 -8.21 18.41
CA GLU A 178 -9.08 -7.94 18.97
C GLU A 178 -9.21 -6.63 19.74
N LYS A 179 -8.13 -6.16 20.36
CA LYS A 179 -8.14 -4.87 21.06
C LYS A 179 -8.30 -3.67 20.14
N LYS A 180 -7.85 -3.79 18.91
CA LYS A 180 -7.76 -2.69 17.93
C LYS A 180 -8.69 -2.87 16.75
N MET A 181 -9.08 -4.12 16.45
CA MET A 181 -9.78 -4.48 15.23
C MET A 181 -11.08 -3.70 15.04
N ALA A 182 -11.91 -3.61 16.09
CA ALA A 182 -13.19 -2.93 15.99
C ALA A 182 -13.02 -1.43 15.62
N ALA A 183 -12.03 -0.76 16.20
CA ALA A 183 -11.73 0.64 15.87
C ALA A 183 -11.11 0.78 14.48
N ALA A 184 -10.20 -0.12 14.11
CA ALA A 184 -9.51 -0.10 12.82
C ALA A 184 -10.48 -0.43 11.67
N ALA A 185 -11.37 -1.40 11.86
CA ALA A 185 -12.39 -1.74 10.87
C ALA A 185 -13.50 -0.67 10.74
N ALA A 186 -13.78 0.06 11.83
CA ALA A 186 -14.74 1.17 11.78
C ALA A 186 -14.16 2.45 11.15
N ALA A 187 -12.85 2.57 11.07
CA ALA A 187 -12.16 3.68 10.41
C ALA A 187 -12.03 3.49 8.88
N LEU A 188 -12.12 2.24 8.41
CA LEU A 188 -12.13 1.89 6.99
C LEU A 188 -13.54 2.03 6.40
#